data_0eb7615f91085c1f8c9a2819b102381b
#
_entry.id   0eb7615f91085c1f8c9a2819b102381b
#
_cell.length_a   1.000
_cell.length_b   1.000
_cell.length_c   1.000
_cell.angle_alpha   90.00
_cell.angle_beta   90.00
_cell.angle_gamma   90.00
#
_symmetry.space_group_name_H-M   'P 1'
#
loop_
_entity.id
_entity.type
_entity.pdbx_description
1 polymer ?
#
loop_
_entity_poly.entity_id
_entity_poly.type
_entity_poly.pdbx_seq_one_letter_code
_entity_poly.pdbx_strand_id
1 'polypeptide(L)'
;MSGHSKWDTIRRKKELNDLKKGKAFTKFLYSIVHATKEGGPNPKSNFLLKNAIDRAKSFNVSTDAINKAIEKGFSNKSSSQFMECLYEAYGPEGILVIIKCITDNKNRAISNLRSTIERNGGRIVDNGTLSWQFQRLGVMTIKKDNVEDFDSFEIKLIDIQGVTDYEYDDDYIYIYTEVKDLKAVSATIEKNYSVDTIKISMIPKMKIEVSDDQKVERFIEAIEELDDVDDIYLNI
;
A
#
# COMPACT_ATOMS: atom_id res chain seq x y z
N MET A 1 14.02 -16.17 -3.79
CA MET A 1 12.62 -15.67 -3.82
C MET A 1 12.56 -14.33 -3.10
N SER A 2 11.93 -13.33 -3.68
CA SER A 2 11.86 -11.98 -3.10
C SER A 2 10.85 -11.97 -1.93
N GLY A 3 11.26 -11.58 -0.71
CA GLY A 3 10.41 -11.58 0.48
C GLY A 3 9.24 -10.59 0.39
N HIS A 4 9.40 -9.45 -0.29
CA HIS A 4 8.33 -8.48 -0.49
C HIS A 4 7.19 -9.07 -1.34
N SER A 5 7.52 -9.90 -2.32
CA SER A 5 6.53 -10.62 -3.12
C SER A 5 5.77 -11.67 -2.30
N LYS A 6 6.45 -12.39 -1.39
CA LYS A 6 5.82 -13.39 -0.51
C LYS A 6 4.74 -12.75 0.37
N TRP A 7 5.05 -11.62 1.01
CA TRP A 7 4.08 -10.94 1.89
C TRP A 7 2.94 -10.29 1.09
N ASP A 8 3.22 -9.58 0.02
CA ASP A 8 2.19 -9.01 -0.86
C ASP A 8 1.27 -10.10 -1.44
N THR A 9 1.81 -11.29 -1.72
CA THR A 9 1.04 -12.44 -2.19
C THR A 9 0.16 -13.03 -1.08
N ILE A 10 0.69 -13.20 0.14
CA ILE A 10 -0.08 -13.65 1.31
C ILE A 10 -1.19 -12.65 1.62
N ARG A 11 -0.87 -11.36 1.65
CA ARG A 11 -1.83 -10.27 1.88
C ARG A 11 -2.94 -10.26 0.82
N ARG A 12 -2.61 -10.39 -0.46
CA ARG A 12 -3.61 -10.47 -1.54
C ARG A 12 -4.51 -11.69 -1.45
N LYS A 13 -3.94 -12.88 -1.17
CA LYS A 13 -4.73 -14.11 -0.95
C LYS A 13 -5.67 -13.96 0.23
N LYS A 14 -5.26 -13.24 1.27
CA LYS A 14 -6.04 -13.02 2.47
C LYS A 14 -7.08 -11.90 2.31
N GLU A 15 -6.75 -10.80 1.65
CA GLU A 15 -7.69 -9.73 1.29
C GLU A 15 -8.91 -10.28 0.51
N LEU A 16 -8.72 -11.34 -0.29
CA LEU A 16 -9.80 -12.03 -0.98
C LEU A 16 -10.67 -12.91 -0.05
N ASN A 17 -10.13 -13.37 1.08
CA ASN A 17 -10.81 -14.32 1.98
C ASN A 17 -11.40 -13.67 3.25
N ASP A 18 -10.77 -12.62 3.80
CA ASP A 18 -11.15 -12.02 5.09
C ASP A 18 -11.99 -10.75 4.94
N LEU A 19 -13.17 -10.89 4.37
CA LEU A 19 -14.22 -9.87 4.40
C LEU A 19 -14.83 -9.75 5.81
N LYS A 20 -14.10 -9.21 6.77
CA LYS A 20 -14.69 -8.51 7.92
C LYS A 20 -15.19 -7.15 7.41
N LYS A 21 -16.28 -7.19 6.67
CA LYS A 21 -16.81 -6.18 5.74
C LYS A 21 -17.02 -4.77 6.31
N GLY A 22 -17.22 -4.60 7.61
CA GLY A 22 -17.54 -3.29 8.18
C GLY A 22 -16.35 -2.37 8.43
N LYS A 23 -15.26 -2.87 9.03
CA LYS A 23 -14.08 -2.07 9.37
C LYS A 23 -13.25 -1.67 8.14
N ALA A 24 -13.11 -2.59 7.18
CA ALA A 24 -12.39 -2.33 5.94
C ALA A 24 -13.00 -1.15 5.14
N PHE A 25 -14.32 -1.01 5.11
CA PHE A 25 -14.99 0.07 4.39
C PHE A 25 -14.62 1.46 4.93
N THR A 26 -14.51 1.61 6.24
CA THR A 26 -14.13 2.88 6.87
C THR A 26 -12.74 3.34 6.41
N LYS A 27 -11.77 2.44 6.35
CA LYS A 27 -10.41 2.74 5.88
C LYS A 27 -10.40 3.25 4.44
N PHE A 28 -11.10 2.54 3.54
CA PHE A 28 -11.17 2.96 2.14
C PHE A 28 -11.82 4.34 1.98
N LEU A 29 -12.86 4.62 2.76
CA LEU A 29 -13.49 5.94 2.73
C LEU A 29 -12.56 7.03 3.25
N TYR A 30 -11.74 6.75 4.28
CA TYR A 30 -10.73 7.69 4.78
C TYR A 30 -9.65 7.98 3.72
N SER A 31 -9.16 6.94 3.04
CA SER A 31 -8.19 7.10 1.94
C SER A 31 -8.77 7.94 0.80
N ILE A 32 -10.05 7.76 0.44
CA ILE A 32 -10.73 8.57 -0.58
C ILE A 32 -10.86 10.03 -0.14
N VAL A 33 -11.29 10.29 1.10
CA VAL A 33 -11.39 11.65 1.66
C VAL A 33 -10.02 12.35 1.62
N HIS A 34 -8.98 11.66 2.08
CA HIS A 34 -7.61 12.18 2.09
C HIS A 34 -7.11 12.48 0.67
N ALA A 35 -7.19 11.51 -0.24
CA ALA A 35 -6.77 11.68 -1.63
C ALA A 35 -7.51 12.81 -2.35
N THR A 36 -8.80 13.00 -2.04
CA THR A 36 -9.59 14.11 -2.59
C THR A 36 -9.11 15.47 -2.10
N LYS A 37 -8.73 15.57 -0.82
CA LYS A 37 -8.18 16.81 -0.26
C LYS A 37 -6.84 17.19 -0.88
N GLU A 38 -5.96 16.21 -1.07
CA GLU A 38 -4.62 16.41 -1.62
C GLU A 38 -4.62 16.80 -3.09
N GLY A 39 -5.42 16.15 -3.92
CA GLY A 39 -5.35 16.29 -5.39
C GLY A 39 -6.67 16.70 -6.07
N GLY A 40 -7.71 17.05 -5.29
CA GLY A 40 -9.02 17.44 -5.83
C GLY A 40 -9.94 16.27 -6.16
N PRO A 41 -11.23 16.55 -6.49
CA PRO A 41 -12.28 15.54 -6.58
C PRO A 41 -12.33 14.79 -7.91
N ASN A 42 -11.49 15.13 -8.88
CA ASN A 42 -11.53 14.51 -10.21
C ASN A 42 -10.52 13.35 -10.33
N PRO A 43 -10.96 12.08 -10.39
CA PRO A 43 -10.06 10.93 -10.47
C PRO A 43 -9.25 10.87 -11.77
N LYS A 44 -9.66 11.57 -12.84
CA LYS A 44 -8.87 11.64 -14.09
C LYS A 44 -7.58 12.47 -13.93
N SER A 45 -7.59 13.46 -13.06
CA SER A 45 -6.42 14.33 -12.77
C SER A 45 -5.75 13.97 -11.45
N ASN A 46 -6.44 13.27 -10.54
CA ASN A 46 -5.95 12.88 -9.23
C ASN A 46 -5.70 11.36 -9.19
N PHE A 47 -4.43 10.99 -9.41
CA PHE A 47 -4.00 9.60 -9.45
C PHE A 47 -4.21 8.88 -8.10
N LEU A 48 -3.95 9.55 -6.97
CA LEU A 48 -4.17 8.98 -5.63
C LEU A 48 -5.65 8.66 -5.41
N LEU A 49 -6.54 9.56 -5.84
CA LEU A 49 -7.98 9.35 -5.75
C LEU A 49 -8.45 8.20 -6.64
N LYS A 50 -7.93 8.12 -7.88
CA LYS A 50 -8.25 6.99 -8.78
C LYS A 50 -7.91 5.66 -8.10
N ASN A 51 -6.70 5.53 -7.56
CA ASN A 51 -6.26 4.31 -6.90
C ASN A 51 -7.09 3.97 -5.66
N ALA A 52 -7.41 4.97 -4.82
CA ALA A 52 -8.25 4.77 -3.65
C ALA A 52 -9.66 4.30 -4.03
N ILE A 53 -10.24 4.84 -5.12
CA ILE A 53 -11.53 4.41 -5.66
C ILE A 53 -11.46 2.98 -6.19
N ASP A 54 -10.45 2.65 -6.97
CA ASP A 54 -10.30 1.32 -7.57
C ASP A 54 -10.11 0.26 -6.47
N ARG A 55 -9.32 0.55 -5.45
CA ARG A 55 -9.18 -0.29 -4.25
C ARG A 55 -10.50 -0.45 -3.50
N ALA A 56 -11.24 0.64 -3.25
CA ALA A 56 -12.55 0.57 -2.59
C ALA A 56 -13.55 -0.28 -3.39
N LYS A 57 -13.57 -0.17 -4.72
CA LYS A 57 -14.43 -0.98 -5.60
C LYS A 57 -14.06 -2.45 -5.57
N SER A 58 -12.79 -2.83 -5.53
CA SER A 58 -12.36 -4.23 -5.44
C SER A 58 -12.85 -4.91 -4.16
N PHE A 59 -13.13 -4.12 -3.11
CA PHE A 59 -13.74 -4.57 -1.85
C PHE A 59 -15.27 -4.37 -1.79
N ASN A 60 -15.92 -4.13 -2.94
CA ASN A 60 -17.36 -3.94 -3.04
C ASN A 60 -17.92 -2.76 -2.21
N VAL A 61 -17.13 -1.71 -1.99
CA VAL A 61 -17.65 -0.45 -1.43
C VAL A 61 -18.61 0.17 -2.43
N SER A 62 -19.79 0.56 -1.99
CA SER A 62 -20.82 1.09 -2.87
C SER A 62 -20.39 2.43 -3.50
N THR A 63 -20.77 2.64 -4.75
CA THR A 63 -20.52 3.89 -5.48
C THR A 63 -21.06 5.11 -4.72
N ASP A 64 -22.18 4.95 -4.03
CA ASP A 64 -22.81 6.00 -3.20
C ASP A 64 -21.92 6.42 -2.03
N ALA A 65 -21.29 5.44 -1.33
CA ALA A 65 -20.37 5.71 -0.24
C ALA A 65 -19.07 6.37 -0.76
N ILE A 66 -18.57 5.93 -1.91
CA ILE A 66 -17.41 6.54 -2.58
C ILE A 66 -17.69 7.99 -2.92
N ASN A 67 -18.82 8.30 -3.56
CA ASN A 67 -19.21 9.66 -3.93
C ASN A 67 -19.35 10.56 -2.69
N LYS A 68 -19.99 10.08 -1.63
CA LYS A 68 -20.09 10.81 -0.35
C LYS A 68 -18.72 11.09 0.27
N ALA A 69 -17.77 10.17 0.16
CA ALA A 69 -16.40 10.38 0.63
C ALA A 69 -15.67 11.44 -0.20
N ILE A 70 -15.84 11.46 -1.52
CA ILE A 70 -15.30 12.50 -2.41
C ILE A 70 -15.90 13.86 -2.04
N GLU A 71 -17.22 13.96 -1.90
CA GLU A 71 -17.89 15.20 -1.49
C GLU A 71 -17.40 15.69 -0.13
N LYS A 72 -17.23 14.77 0.85
CA LYS A 72 -16.68 15.09 2.17
C LYS A 72 -15.24 15.60 2.09
N GLY A 73 -14.41 15.01 1.22
CA GLY A 73 -13.03 15.44 0.99
C GLY A 73 -12.94 16.83 0.32
N PHE A 74 -13.88 17.13 -0.57
CA PHE A 74 -13.91 18.40 -1.30
C PHE A 74 -14.57 19.54 -0.51
N SER A 75 -15.52 19.22 0.39
CA SER A 75 -16.21 20.25 1.17
C SER A 75 -15.31 20.81 2.27
N ASN A 76 -15.06 22.13 2.25
CA ASN A 76 -14.34 22.87 3.31
C ASN A 76 -15.08 22.87 4.67
N LYS A 77 -16.25 22.25 4.76
CA LYS A 77 -17.11 22.25 5.96
C LYS A 77 -16.80 21.11 6.96
N SER A 78 -15.98 20.12 6.59
CA SER A 78 -15.66 19.04 7.52
C SER A 78 -14.56 19.47 8.49
N SER A 79 -14.91 19.61 9.77
CA SER A 79 -14.01 19.91 10.90
C SER A 79 -12.98 18.79 11.17
N SER A 80 -13.16 17.59 10.64
CA SER A 80 -12.22 16.50 10.77
C SER A 80 -11.19 16.55 9.63
N GLN A 81 -10.01 17.01 9.97
CA GLN A 81 -8.86 17.06 9.06
C GLN A 81 -8.19 15.69 9.07
N PHE A 82 -8.58 14.80 8.14
CA PHE A 82 -7.82 13.57 7.91
C PHE A 82 -6.41 13.93 7.44
N MET A 83 -5.43 13.31 8.05
CA MET A 83 -4.02 13.52 7.76
C MET A 83 -3.31 12.17 7.63
N GLU A 84 -2.34 12.12 6.74
CA GLU A 84 -1.43 11.00 6.62
C GLU A 84 -0.35 11.12 7.71
N CYS A 85 -0.04 10.00 8.36
CA CYS A 85 1.04 9.87 9.33
C CYS A 85 1.79 8.57 9.05
N LEU A 86 3.11 8.63 9.16
CA LEU A 86 3.95 7.45 9.14
C LEU A 86 4.44 7.16 10.56
N TYR A 87 4.41 5.90 10.95
CA TYR A 87 4.96 5.41 12.21
C TYR A 87 5.95 4.29 11.91
N GLU A 88 6.95 4.16 12.74
CA GLU A 88 8.03 3.21 12.58
C GLU A 88 8.08 2.27 13.79
N ALA A 89 8.31 0.98 13.54
CA ALA A 89 8.37 -0.03 14.59
C ALA A 89 9.33 -1.17 14.23
N TYR A 90 9.92 -1.76 15.25
CA TYR A 90 10.46 -3.11 15.16
C TYR A 90 9.34 -4.10 15.49
N GLY A 91 9.21 -5.13 14.65
CA GLY A 91 8.33 -6.26 14.89
C GLY A 91 9.09 -7.48 15.41
N PRO A 92 8.39 -8.59 15.60
CA PRO A 92 9.00 -9.87 15.95
C PRO A 92 10.01 -10.30 14.87
N GLU A 93 10.93 -11.21 15.22
CA GLU A 93 11.98 -11.71 14.32
C GLU A 93 12.94 -10.62 13.77
N GLY A 94 12.88 -9.41 14.35
CA GLY A 94 13.72 -8.28 13.90
C GLY A 94 13.23 -7.58 12.63
N ILE A 95 11.98 -7.81 12.21
CA ILE A 95 11.43 -7.11 11.07
C ILE A 95 11.33 -5.61 11.32
N LEU A 96 11.55 -4.84 10.25
CA LEU A 96 11.32 -3.40 10.23
C LEU A 96 9.96 -3.13 9.64
N VAL A 97 9.21 -2.25 10.30
CA VAL A 97 7.83 -1.97 9.91
C VAL A 97 7.63 -0.47 9.78
N ILE A 98 7.19 -0.03 8.60
CA ILE A 98 6.67 1.31 8.38
C ILE A 98 5.15 1.20 8.27
N ILE A 99 4.42 1.96 9.08
CA ILE A 99 2.96 1.92 9.16
C ILE A 99 2.42 3.25 8.69
N LYS A 100 1.67 3.22 7.60
CA LYS A 100 0.96 4.36 7.07
C LYS A 100 -0.44 4.43 7.68
N CYS A 101 -0.74 5.54 8.33
CA CYS A 101 -2.05 5.82 8.90
C CYS A 101 -2.71 7.00 8.21
N ILE A 102 -4.04 6.92 8.04
CA ILE A 102 -4.90 8.04 7.68
C ILE A 102 -5.89 8.25 8.81
N THR A 103 -5.72 9.31 9.57
CA THR A 103 -6.46 9.55 10.81
C THR A 103 -6.91 11.01 10.95
N ASP A 104 -8.00 11.21 11.64
CA ASP A 104 -8.45 12.54 12.12
C ASP A 104 -7.90 12.88 13.52
N ASN A 105 -7.23 11.90 14.20
CA ASN A 105 -6.69 12.08 15.55
C ASN A 105 -5.37 11.29 15.73
N LYS A 106 -4.24 12.00 15.60
CA LYS A 106 -2.89 11.41 15.75
C LYS A 106 -2.67 10.75 17.10
N ASN A 107 -3.17 11.36 18.19
CA ASN A 107 -2.95 10.84 19.53
C ASN A 107 -3.68 9.51 19.76
N ARG A 108 -4.90 9.38 19.22
CA ARG A 108 -5.64 8.14 19.22
C ARG A 108 -4.90 7.07 18.41
N ALA A 109 -4.51 7.40 17.18
CA ALA A 109 -3.83 6.46 16.28
C ALA A 109 -2.54 5.93 16.90
N ILE A 110 -1.65 6.80 17.41
CA ILE A 110 -0.38 6.35 18.02
C ILE A 110 -0.59 5.55 19.31
N SER A 111 -1.60 5.89 20.11
CA SER A 111 -1.91 5.14 21.33
C SER A 111 -2.38 3.72 21.03
N ASN A 112 -3.27 3.58 20.04
CA ASN A 112 -3.77 2.29 19.57
C ASN A 112 -2.64 1.44 18.96
N LEU A 113 -1.82 2.05 18.10
CA LEU A 113 -0.67 1.40 17.49
C LEU A 113 0.32 0.90 18.55
N ARG A 114 0.71 1.76 19.49
CA ARG A 114 1.66 1.39 20.55
C ARG A 114 1.16 0.18 21.34
N SER A 115 -0.07 0.26 21.82
CA SER A 115 -0.67 -0.82 22.60
C SER A 115 -0.76 -2.14 21.80
N THR A 116 -1.07 -2.06 20.50
CA THR A 116 -1.19 -3.25 19.65
C THR A 116 0.19 -3.83 19.33
N ILE A 117 1.15 -3.01 18.96
CA ILE A 117 2.52 -3.42 18.63
C ILE A 117 3.20 -4.06 19.83
N GLU A 118 3.14 -3.43 21.01
CA GLU A 118 3.78 -3.94 22.23
C GLU A 118 3.16 -5.27 22.69
N ARG A 119 1.82 -5.40 22.61
CA ARG A 119 1.15 -6.68 22.94
C ARG A 119 1.52 -7.84 22.03
N ASN A 120 1.92 -7.54 20.80
CA ASN A 120 2.27 -8.54 19.80
C ASN A 120 3.80 -8.69 19.63
N GLY A 121 4.60 -8.21 20.58
CA GLY A 121 6.04 -8.45 20.64
C GLY A 121 6.89 -7.51 19.78
N GLY A 122 6.35 -6.38 19.37
CA GLY A 122 7.07 -5.30 18.69
C GLY A 122 7.32 -4.10 19.59
N ARG A 123 7.92 -3.04 19.00
CA ARG A 123 8.21 -1.77 19.68
C ARG A 123 8.16 -0.61 18.69
N ILE A 124 7.35 0.41 18.97
CA ILE A 124 7.39 1.69 18.25
C ILE A 124 8.71 2.42 18.51
N VAL A 125 9.22 3.06 17.48
CA VAL A 125 10.42 3.92 17.54
C VAL A 125 10.12 5.30 16.99
N ASP A 126 11.04 6.23 17.20
CA ASP A 126 10.91 7.60 16.70
C ASP A 126 10.99 7.64 15.17
N ASN A 127 10.25 8.56 14.57
CA ASN A 127 10.25 8.74 13.13
C ASN A 127 11.66 9.08 12.62
N GLY A 128 12.04 8.46 11.50
CA GLY A 128 13.37 8.59 10.92
C GLY A 128 14.38 7.52 11.38
N THR A 129 14.01 6.68 12.33
CA THR A 129 14.87 5.59 12.83
C THR A 129 15.03 4.50 11.78
N LEU A 130 13.97 4.15 11.05
CA LEU A 130 13.93 3.03 10.11
C LEU A 130 13.67 3.45 8.66
N SER A 131 13.04 4.60 8.43
CA SER A 131 12.61 5.03 7.09
C SER A 131 13.75 5.18 6.10
N TRP A 132 14.98 5.44 6.55
CA TRP A 132 16.18 5.48 5.69
C TRP A 132 16.54 4.11 5.08
N GLN A 133 16.05 3.03 5.65
CA GLN A 133 16.21 1.66 5.13
C GLN A 133 15.18 1.30 4.04
N PHE A 134 14.24 2.19 3.79
CA PHE A 134 13.25 2.04 2.73
C PHE A 134 13.44 3.11 1.66
N GLN A 135 12.95 2.82 0.47
CA GLN A 135 12.90 3.76 -0.64
C GLN A 135 11.46 3.92 -1.10
N ARG A 136 11.02 5.17 -1.28
CA ARG A 136 9.68 5.47 -1.77
C ARG A 136 9.67 5.39 -3.29
N LEU A 137 9.01 4.36 -3.83
CA LEU A 137 8.96 4.09 -5.26
C LEU A 137 7.51 4.00 -5.75
N GLY A 138 7.33 4.24 -7.05
CA GLY A 138 6.16 3.79 -7.78
C GLY A 138 6.27 2.29 -8.06
N VAL A 139 5.20 1.56 -7.82
CA VAL A 139 5.13 0.11 -8.05
C VAL A 139 3.94 -0.21 -8.93
N MET A 140 4.19 -0.92 -10.01
CA MET A 140 3.16 -1.51 -10.86
C MET A 140 3.23 -3.02 -10.76
N THR A 141 2.07 -3.67 -10.82
CA THR A 141 2.00 -5.12 -10.76
C THR A 141 1.26 -5.65 -11.98
N ILE A 142 1.80 -6.67 -12.60
CA ILE A 142 1.22 -7.40 -13.74
C ILE A 142 1.11 -8.86 -13.35
N LYS A 143 -0.02 -9.51 -13.67
CA LYS A 143 -0.11 -10.97 -13.53
C LYS A 143 0.79 -11.63 -14.55
N LYS A 144 1.59 -12.60 -14.11
CA LYS A 144 2.53 -13.30 -14.97
C LYS A 144 1.83 -14.04 -16.12
N ASP A 145 0.64 -14.56 -15.87
CA ASP A 145 -0.21 -15.22 -16.89
C ASP A 145 -0.65 -14.26 -18.02
N ASN A 146 -0.58 -12.94 -17.81
CA ASN A 146 -0.88 -11.96 -18.84
C ASN A 146 0.33 -11.66 -19.77
N VAL A 147 1.46 -12.32 -19.55
CA VAL A 147 2.69 -12.16 -20.33
C VAL A 147 3.03 -13.50 -20.99
N GLU A 148 2.73 -13.61 -22.30
CA GLU A 148 2.94 -14.86 -23.05
C GLU A 148 4.42 -15.20 -23.24
N ASP A 149 5.26 -14.19 -23.49
CA ASP A 149 6.70 -14.31 -23.71
C ASP A 149 7.44 -13.45 -22.69
N PHE A 150 7.88 -14.07 -21.61
CA PHE A 150 8.53 -13.40 -20.50
C PHE A 150 9.90 -12.83 -20.89
N ASP A 151 10.69 -13.53 -21.67
CA ASP A 151 12.03 -13.10 -22.09
C ASP A 151 11.94 -11.81 -22.95
N SER A 152 11.01 -11.82 -23.92
CA SER A 152 10.73 -10.62 -24.72
C SER A 152 10.15 -9.47 -23.90
N PHE A 153 9.38 -9.77 -22.85
CA PHE A 153 8.85 -8.77 -21.93
C PHE A 153 9.96 -8.11 -21.12
N GLU A 154 10.89 -8.89 -20.54
CA GLU A 154 12.04 -8.36 -19.78
C GLU A 154 12.89 -7.41 -20.61
N ILE A 155 13.22 -7.80 -21.85
CA ILE A 155 14.00 -6.94 -22.76
C ILE A 155 13.28 -5.61 -23.00
N LYS A 156 11.98 -5.66 -23.32
CA LYS A 156 11.18 -4.44 -23.55
C LYS A 156 11.06 -3.58 -22.28
N LEU A 157 10.98 -4.21 -21.09
CA LEU A 157 10.85 -3.52 -19.82
C LEU A 157 12.10 -2.70 -19.50
N ILE A 158 13.29 -3.27 -19.76
CA ILE A 158 14.57 -2.59 -19.54
C ILE A 158 14.71 -1.36 -20.45
N ASP A 159 14.14 -1.40 -21.65
CA ASP A 159 14.17 -0.29 -22.60
C ASP A 159 13.19 0.83 -22.26
N ILE A 160 12.25 0.64 -21.34
CA ILE A 160 11.31 1.68 -20.94
C ILE A 160 12.00 2.70 -20.02
N GLN A 161 12.18 3.91 -20.54
CA GLN A 161 12.75 5.01 -19.74
C GLN A 161 11.89 5.29 -18.50
N GLY A 162 12.54 5.28 -17.32
CA GLY A 162 11.89 5.52 -16.03
C GLY A 162 11.59 4.26 -15.22
N VAL A 163 11.75 3.07 -15.79
CA VAL A 163 11.83 1.81 -15.03
C VAL A 163 13.18 1.80 -14.33
N THR A 164 13.18 1.60 -13.01
CA THR A 164 14.42 1.55 -12.20
C THR A 164 14.83 0.13 -11.86
N ASP A 165 13.85 -0.77 -11.68
CA ASP A 165 14.08 -2.17 -11.36
C ASP A 165 12.79 -2.98 -11.58
N TYR A 166 12.88 -4.30 -11.55
CA TYR A 166 11.74 -5.20 -11.52
C TYR A 166 12.06 -6.47 -10.74
N GLU A 167 11.03 -7.06 -10.16
CA GLU A 167 11.07 -8.37 -9.50
C GLU A 167 9.88 -9.21 -9.96
N TYR A 168 9.93 -10.50 -9.78
CA TYR A 168 8.79 -11.38 -10.03
C TYR A 168 8.75 -12.55 -9.06
N ASP A 169 7.56 -13.05 -8.83
CA ASP A 169 7.29 -14.31 -8.14
C ASP A 169 6.59 -15.30 -9.07
N ASP A 170 5.93 -16.30 -8.51
CA ASP A 170 5.22 -17.32 -9.30
C ASP A 170 3.99 -16.73 -10.01
N ASP A 171 3.32 -15.74 -9.39
CA ASP A 171 2.03 -15.21 -9.83
C ASP A 171 2.13 -13.83 -10.51
N TYR A 172 3.12 -12.99 -10.10
CA TYR A 172 3.17 -11.56 -10.44
C TYR A 172 4.56 -11.06 -10.83
N ILE A 173 4.57 -9.99 -11.64
CA ILE A 173 5.72 -9.16 -11.97
C ILE A 173 5.51 -7.80 -11.32
N TYR A 174 6.51 -7.33 -10.58
CA TYR A 174 6.55 -6.04 -9.88
C TYR A 174 7.54 -5.12 -10.60
N ILE A 175 7.10 -3.97 -11.05
CA ILE A 175 7.91 -3.01 -11.80
C ILE A 175 8.06 -1.76 -10.95
N TYR A 176 9.29 -1.33 -10.74
CA TYR A 176 9.64 -0.19 -9.90
C TYR A 176 10.01 1.02 -10.73
N THR A 177 9.59 2.20 -10.27
CA THR A 177 9.93 3.49 -10.88
C THR A 177 10.19 4.53 -9.80
N GLU A 178 10.84 5.63 -10.15
CA GLU A 178 10.72 6.81 -9.30
C GLU A 178 9.26 7.31 -9.31
N VAL A 179 8.82 7.92 -8.18
CA VAL A 179 7.43 8.38 -8.04
C VAL A 179 7.02 9.36 -9.14
N LYS A 180 7.95 10.22 -9.59
CA LYS A 180 7.71 11.19 -10.67
C LYS A 180 7.42 10.54 -12.02
N ASP A 181 8.03 9.38 -12.29
CA ASP A 181 7.95 8.68 -13.57
C ASP A 181 6.80 7.68 -13.64
N LEU A 182 6.20 7.33 -12.49
CA LEU A 182 5.15 6.30 -12.37
C LEU A 182 4.02 6.47 -13.39
N LYS A 183 3.52 7.70 -13.57
CA LYS A 183 2.42 7.98 -14.50
C LYS A 183 2.81 7.77 -15.97
N ALA A 184 4.02 8.17 -16.35
CA ALA A 184 4.49 8.04 -17.72
C ALA A 184 4.77 6.57 -18.07
N VAL A 185 5.44 5.86 -17.15
CA VAL A 185 5.77 4.44 -17.31
C VAL A 185 4.50 3.59 -17.33
N SER A 186 3.53 3.84 -16.41
CA SER A 186 2.27 3.11 -16.41
C SER A 186 1.51 3.26 -17.72
N ALA A 187 1.41 4.49 -18.25
CA ALA A 187 0.75 4.74 -19.53
C ALA A 187 1.44 4.04 -20.72
N THR A 188 2.75 3.80 -20.62
CA THR A 188 3.50 3.07 -21.65
C THR A 188 3.25 1.56 -21.55
N ILE A 189 3.26 1.01 -20.35
CA ILE A 189 3.03 -0.42 -20.10
C ILE A 189 1.58 -0.80 -20.42
N GLU A 190 0.61 0.01 -20.00
CA GLU A 190 -0.84 -0.22 -20.22
C GLU A 190 -1.24 -0.28 -21.69
N LYS A 191 -0.40 0.19 -22.64
CA LYS A 191 -0.66 0.04 -24.09
C LYS A 191 -0.64 -1.41 -24.56
N ASN A 192 0.18 -2.25 -23.92
CA ASN A 192 0.44 -3.62 -24.37
C ASN A 192 0.12 -4.67 -23.31
N TYR A 193 0.02 -4.28 -22.03
CA TYR A 193 -0.14 -5.21 -20.92
C TYR A 193 -1.24 -4.74 -19.96
N SER A 194 -1.98 -5.68 -19.41
CA SER A 194 -2.98 -5.40 -18.38
C SER A 194 -2.29 -5.24 -17.03
N VAL A 195 -2.25 -4.01 -16.51
CA VAL A 195 -1.70 -3.71 -15.18
C VAL A 195 -2.77 -3.99 -14.11
N ASP A 196 -2.43 -4.80 -13.13
CA ASP A 196 -3.33 -5.19 -12.03
C ASP A 196 -3.42 -4.08 -10.97
N THR A 197 -2.27 -3.56 -10.54
CA THR A 197 -2.22 -2.44 -9.58
C THR A 197 -1.14 -1.43 -9.92
N ILE A 198 -1.39 -0.17 -9.56
CA ILE A 198 -0.41 0.91 -9.62
C ILE A 198 -0.48 1.65 -8.28
N LYS A 199 0.62 1.71 -7.53
CA LYS A 199 0.66 2.36 -6.22
C LYS A 199 2.02 3.01 -5.95
N ILE A 200 2.07 3.91 -4.97
CA ILE A 200 3.32 4.36 -4.36
C ILE A 200 3.53 3.51 -3.12
N SER A 201 4.73 2.94 -2.97
CA SER A 201 5.07 2.03 -1.88
C SER A 201 6.44 2.37 -1.27
N MET A 202 6.66 1.90 -0.05
CA MET A 202 7.97 1.94 0.62
C MET A 202 8.64 0.58 0.44
N ILE A 203 9.68 0.53 -0.37
CA ILE A 203 10.40 -0.71 -0.70
C ILE A 203 11.65 -0.80 0.16
N PRO A 204 11.88 -1.90 0.89
CA PRO A 204 13.06 -2.05 1.71
C PRO A 204 14.31 -2.18 0.84
N LYS A 205 15.41 -1.52 1.25
CA LYS A 205 16.73 -1.64 0.60
C LYS A 205 17.39 -2.98 0.89
N MET A 206 17.08 -3.56 2.03
CA MET A 206 17.56 -4.88 2.44
C MET A 206 16.39 -5.69 2.99
N LYS A 207 16.31 -6.94 2.57
CA LYS A 207 15.31 -7.90 3.03
C LYS A 207 15.97 -8.87 4.02
N ILE A 208 15.18 -9.35 4.98
CA ILE A 208 15.60 -10.38 5.91
C ILE A 208 14.73 -11.63 5.75
N GLU A 209 15.29 -12.78 6.10
CA GLU A 209 14.53 -14.00 6.26
C GLU A 209 14.01 -14.08 7.70
N VAL A 210 12.79 -14.55 7.87
CA VAL A 210 12.18 -14.77 9.18
C VAL A 210 12.04 -16.28 9.42
N SER A 211 12.22 -16.69 10.67
CA SER A 211 12.16 -18.10 11.05
C SER A 211 10.75 -18.53 11.46
N ASP A 212 9.92 -17.60 11.94
CA ASP A 212 8.53 -17.84 12.38
C ASP A 212 7.56 -16.92 11.61
N ASP A 213 7.20 -17.36 10.40
CA ASP A 213 6.23 -16.67 9.54
C ASP A 213 4.90 -16.43 10.27
N GLN A 214 4.43 -17.40 11.08
CA GLN A 214 3.13 -17.27 11.75
C GLN A 214 3.11 -16.18 12.82
N LYS A 215 4.24 -15.99 13.52
CA LYS A 215 4.38 -14.95 14.52
C LYS A 215 4.36 -13.57 13.88
N VAL A 216 5.05 -13.42 12.74
CA VAL A 216 5.05 -12.19 11.94
C VAL A 216 3.65 -11.91 11.40
N GLU A 217 2.99 -12.92 10.84
CA GLU A 217 1.64 -12.80 10.30
C GLU A 217 0.63 -12.30 11.34
N ARG A 218 0.59 -12.91 12.53
CA ARG A 218 -0.28 -12.47 13.63
C ARG A 218 -0.02 -11.02 14.06
N PHE A 219 1.27 -10.65 14.10
CA PHE A 219 1.67 -9.28 14.44
C PHE A 219 1.10 -8.26 13.42
N ILE A 220 1.22 -8.57 12.13
CA ILE A 220 0.76 -7.66 11.08
C ILE A 220 -0.77 -7.61 11.04
N GLU A 221 -1.44 -8.75 11.17
CA GLU A 221 -2.90 -8.82 11.26
C GLU A 221 -3.46 -7.93 12.37
N ALA A 222 -2.84 -8.00 13.55
CA ALA A 222 -3.26 -7.17 14.69
C ALA A 222 -3.16 -5.66 14.38
N ILE A 223 -2.13 -5.25 13.62
CA ILE A 223 -1.97 -3.86 13.20
C ILE A 223 -2.96 -3.50 12.09
N GLU A 224 -3.17 -4.38 11.13
CA GLU A 224 -4.13 -4.18 10.04
C GLU A 224 -5.57 -4.06 10.53
N GLU A 225 -5.92 -4.64 11.68
CA GLU A 225 -7.25 -4.49 12.28
C GLU A 225 -7.55 -3.09 12.83
N LEU A 226 -6.54 -2.22 12.97
CA LEU A 226 -6.74 -0.84 13.43
C LEU A 226 -7.36 0.03 12.34
N ASP A 227 -8.40 0.79 12.69
CA ASP A 227 -9.18 1.58 11.73
C ASP A 227 -8.36 2.69 11.06
N ASP A 228 -7.36 3.24 11.76
CA ASP A 228 -6.52 4.32 11.26
C ASP A 228 -5.39 3.83 10.34
N VAL A 229 -5.10 2.52 10.27
CA VAL A 229 -4.01 1.97 9.44
C VAL A 229 -4.46 1.81 8.00
N ASP A 230 -3.76 2.46 7.06
CA ASP A 230 -4.02 2.40 5.62
C ASP A 230 -3.13 1.36 4.93
N ASP A 231 -1.82 1.36 5.25
CA ASP A 231 -0.87 0.44 4.65
C ASP A 231 0.28 0.08 5.61
N ILE A 232 0.93 -1.05 5.39
CA ILE A 232 2.07 -1.53 6.17
C ILE A 232 3.17 -1.96 5.20
N TYR A 233 4.40 -1.52 5.44
CA TYR A 233 5.57 -1.86 4.65
C TYR A 233 6.60 -2.57 5.53
N LEU A 234 7.19 -3.63 5.00
CA LEU A 234 8.07 -4.56 5.72
C LEU A 234 9.38 -4.77 4.96
N ASN A 235 10.40 -5.23 5.68
CA ASN A 235 11.69 -5.61 5.10
C ASN A 235 11.87 -7.14 4.95
N ILE A 236 10.81 -7.86 4.66
CA ILE A 236 10.83 -9.30 4.41
C ILE A 236 10.42 -9.66 2.99
#